data_2dd125e61ed298a581904672d142bf42
#
_entry.id   2dd125e61ed298a581904672d142bf42
#
_cell.length_a   1.000
_cell.length_b   1.000
_cell.length_c   1.000
_cell.angle_alpha   90.00
_cell.angle_beta   90.00
_cell.angle_gamma   90.00
#
_symmetry.space_group_name_H-M   'P 1'
#
loop_
_entity.id
_entity.type
_entity.pdbx_description
1 polymer ?
#
loop_
_entity_poly.entity_id
_entity_poly.type
_entity_poly.pdbx_seq_one_letter_code
_entity_poly.pdbx_strand_id
1 'polypeptide(L)'
;MGKEKIGIVGAGIQGVCNALFLQKKNYEVHLFDREEPGSAASYGNAGHFSPYASVPLNRPDILTDVPAMLISSTGPLALKWNYVPKMIPWFFKLIRNCTSKKMMHTAKYMHQILDLALPAYDELFDEIDLDGLVKKNGIMYVWTKKNIASRELEIK
;
A
#
# COMPACT_ATOMS: atom_id res chain seq x y z
N MET A 1 -3.58 20.39 -33.51
CA MET A 1 -3.10 20.79 -32.17
C MET A 1 -2.14 19.70 -31.70
N GLY A 2 -0.95 20.06 -31.22
CA GLY A 2 -0.02 19.07 -30.63
C GLY A 2 -0.60 18.46 -29.37
N LYS A 3 -0.17 17.21 -29.04
CA LYS A 3 -0.54 16.58 -27.77
C LYS A 3 0.01 17.39 -26.60
N GLU A 4 -0.76 17.48 -25.54
CA GLU A 4 -0.29 18.06 -24.27
C GLU A 4 0.79 17.15 -23.66
N LYS A 5 1.89 17.76 -23.18
CA LYS A 5 3.06 17.02 -22.65
C LYS A 5 3.00 16.92 -21.15
N ILE A 6 3.19 15.70 -20.64
CA ILE A 6 3.22 15.42 -19.20
C ILE A 6 4.53 14.74 -18.84
N GLY A 7 5.23 15.30 -17.85
CA GLY A 7 6.42 14.69 -17.24
C GLY A 7 6.06 13.95 -15.97
N ILE A 8 6.49 12.70 -15.83
CA ILE A 8 6.35 11.89 -14.62
C ILE A 8 7.74 11.61 -14.06
N VAL A 9 7.96 11.95 -12.81
CA VAL A 9 9.22 11.66 -12.09
C VAL A 9 9.05 10.38 -11.28
N GLY A 10 9.84 9.38 -11.60
CA GLY A 10 9.80 8.03 -11.02
C GLY A 10 9.18 7.01 -11.98
N ALA A 11 9.99 6.05 -12.43
CA ALA A 11 9.58 4.94 -13.31
C ALA A 11 9.38 3.62 -12.56
N GLY A 12 8.97 3.66 -11.28
CA GLY A 12 8.46 2.52 -10.56
C GLY A 12 7.06 2.15 -11.05
N ILE A 13 6.44 1.11 -10.47
CA ILE A 13 5.13 0.60 -10.89
C ILE A 13 4.06 1.71 -10.95
N GLN A 14 4.05 2.63 -10.00
CA GLN A 14 3.11 3.76 -9.97
C GLN A 14 3.31 4.71 -11.16
N GLY A 15 4.56 5.09 -11.45
CA GLY A 15 4.87 5.99 -12.56
C GLY A 15 4.54 5.37 -13.91
N VAL A 16 4.88 4.10 -14.10
CA VAL A 16 4.59 3.36 -15.34
C VAL A 16 3.08 3.23 -15.55
N CYS A 17 2.31 2.79 -14.55
CA CYS A 17 0.86 2.68 -14.69
C CYS A 17 0.20 4.03 -15.01
N ASN A 18 0.59 5.10 -14.31
CA ASN A 18 0.08 6.44 -14.61
C ASN A 18 0.44 6.89 -16.03
N ALA A 19 1.67 6.60 -16.50
CA ALA A 19 2.09 6.92 -17.85
C ALA A 19 1.22 6.23 -18.91
N LEU A 20 0.95 4.94 -18.72
CA LEU A 20 0.11 4.16 -19.64
C LEU A 20 -1.32 4.74 -19.72
N PHE A 21 -1.95 5.03 -18.57
CA PHE A 21 -3.29 5.63 -18.55
C PHE A 21 -3.33 7.03 -19.19
N LEU A 22 -2.29 7.84 -19.00
CA LEU A 22 -2.20 9.15 -19.62
C LEU A 22 -1.99 9.06 -21.13
N GLN A 23 -1.19 8.10 -21.60
CA GLN A 23 -1.04 7.81 -23.02
C GLN A 23 -2.36 7.38 -23.67
N LYS A 24 -3.14 6.51 -23.01
CA LYS A 24 -4.49 6.14 -23.46
C LYS A 24 -5.41 7.36 -23.61
N LYS A 25 -5.21 8.37 -22.76
CA LYS A 25 -5.92 9.67 -22.86
C LYS A 25 -5.32 10.65 -23.86
N ASN A 26 -4.43 10.17 -24.73
CA ASN A 26 -3.81 10.94 -25.82
C ASN A 26 -2.82 12.03 -25.36
N TYR A 27 -2.25 11.95 -24.15
CA TYR A 27 -1.14 12.79 -23.73
C TYR A 27 0.19 12.27 -24.29
N GLU A 28 1.15 13.17 -24.51
CA GLU A 28 2.56 12.83 -24.76
C GLU A 28 3.25 12.73 -23.39
N VAL A 29 3.64 11.51 -22.97
CA VAL A 29 4.16 11.28 -21.62
C VAL A 29 5.66 11.00 -21.66
N HIS A 30 6.41 11.72 -20.80
CA HIS A 30 7.84 11.54 -20.59
C HIS A 30 8.06 11.02 -19.16
N LEU A 31 8.67 9.84 -19.04
CA LEU A 31 9.09 9.26 -17.76
C LEU A 31 10.54 9.64 -17.48
N PHE A 32 10.80 10.13 -16.27
CA PHE A 32 12.14 10.49 -15.80
C PHE A 32 12.50 9.64 -14.58
N ASP A 33 13.55 8.87 -14.67
CA ASP A 33 14.12 8.13 -13.53
C ASP A 33 15.64 8.18 -13.64
N ARG A 34 16.34 7.96 -12.55
CA ARG A 34 17.80 7.85 -12.51
C ARG A 34 18.29 6.45 -12.90
N GLU A 35 17.41 5.47 -12.91
CA GLU A 35 17.71 4.06 -13.15
C GLU A 35 16.69 3.46 -14.13
N GLU A 36 16.90 2.21 -14.55
CA GLU A 36 15.99 1.46 -15.40
C GLU A 36 14.58 1.37 -14.79
N PRO A 37 13.51 1.43 -15.59
CA PRO A 37 12.14 1.33 -15.11
C PRO A 37 11.93 0.06 -14.27
N GLY A 38 11.33 0.24 -13.09
CA GLY A 38 11.01 -0.86 -12.18
C GLY A 38 12.18 -1.42 -11.37
N SER A 39 13.43 -1.02 -11.63
CA SER A 39 14.63 -1.58 -11.00
C SER A 39 14.83 -1.22 -9.52
N ALA A 40 14.15 -0.17 -9.04
CA ALA A 40 14.27 0.31 -7.66
C ALA A 40 13.30 -0.39 -6.70
N ALA A 41 12.49 0.36 -5.93
CA ALA A 41 11.60 -0.18 -4.89
C ALA A 41 10.49 -1.11 -5.42
N SER A 42 10.15 -1.03 -6.70
CA SER A 42 9.19 -1.95 -7.33
C SER A 42 9.77 -3.34 -7.61
N TYR A 43 11.08 -3.45 -7.71
CA TYR A 43 11.75 -4.73 -7.92
C TYR A 43 11.75 -5.55 -6.62
N GLY A 44 11.42 -6.83 -6.73
CA GLY A 44 11.46 -7.74 -5.58
C GLY A 44 10.39 -7.48 -4.51
N ASN A 45 9.33 -6.72 -4.82
CA ASN A 45 8.18 -6.61 -3.94
C ASN A 45 7.45 -7.97 -3.82
N ALA A 46 6.48 -8.07 -2.90
CA ALA A 46 5.76 -9.32 -2.65
C ALA A 46 4.86 -9.78 -3.81
N GLY A 47 4.70 -8.99 -4.86
CA GLY A 47 3.86 -9.30 -6.01
C GLY A 47 2.39 -9.52 -5.66
N HIS A 48 1.89 -8.82 -4.65
CA HIS A 48 0.58 -9.07 -4.07
C HIS A 48 -0.34 -7.87 -4.25
N PHE A 49 -1.51 -8.09 -4.83
CA PHE A 49 -2.56 -7.10 -4.95
C PHE A 49 -3.50 -7.21 -3.75
N SER A 50 -3.58 -6.15 -2.93
CA SER A 50 -4.35 -6.13 -1.68
C SER A 50 -5.37 -4.98 -1.67
N PRO A 51 -6.43 -5.03 -2.48
CA PRO A 51 -7.41 -3.95 -2.57
C PRO A 51 -8.21 -3.75 -1.27
N TYR A 52 -8.25 -4.74 -0.42
CA TYR A 52 -8.96 -4.71 0.87
C TYR A 52 -8.09 -4.25 2.05
N ALA A 53 -6.81 -3.94 1.84
CA ALA A 53 -5.92 -3.42 2.89
C ALA A 53 -6.20 -1.94 3.21
N SER A 54 -7.47 -1.60 3.46
CA SER A 54 -7.92 -0.22 3.70
C SER A 54 -7.76 0.21 5.16
N VAL A 55 -7.65 -0.74 6.10
CA VAL A 55 -7.53 -0.44 7.53
C VAL A 55 -6.12 0.03 7.86
N PRO A 56 -5.93 1.28 8.32
CA PRO A 56 -4.61 1.83 8.58
C PRO A 56 -4.00 1.30 9.88
N LEU A 57 -2.68 1.43 10.02
CA LEU A 57 -1.94 0.99 11.21
C LEU A 57 -2.33 1.71 12.51
N ASN A 58 -2.90 2.91 12.43
CA ASN A 58 -3.29 3.70 13.60
C ASN A 58 -4.60 3.21 14.25
N ARG A 59 -4.76 1.91 14.37
CA ARG A 59 -5.85 1.27 15.12
C ARG A 59 -5.65 1.47 16.62
N PRO A 60 -6.72 1.64 17.40
CA PRO A 60 -6.60 1.80 18.86
C PRO A 60 -5.92 0.60 19.56
N ASP A 61 -6.18 -0.61 19.08
CA ASP A 61 -5.63 -1.88 19.59
C ASP A 61 -4.11 -1.99 19.43
N ILE A 62 -3.51 -1.30 18.45
CA ILE A 62 -2.06 -1.34 18.28
C ILE A 62 -1.31 -0.82 19.52
N LEU A 63 -1.91 0.10 20.27
CA LEU A 63 -1.29 0.65 21.48
C LEU A 63 -1.14 -0.40 22.58
N THR A 64 -2.01 -1.41 22.62
CA THR A 64 -1.94 -2.55 23.53
C THR A 64 -1.02 -3.65 23.04
N ASP A 65 -0.89 -3.79 21.72
CA ASP A 65 -0.10 -4.86 21.11
C ASP A 65 1.40 -4.52 21.01
N VAL A 66 1.74 -3.24 20.85
CA VAL A 66 3.14 -2.78 20.68
C VAL A 66 4.08 -3.26 21.80
N PRO A 67 3.74 -3.19 23.11
CA PRO A 67 4.63 -3.68 24.15
C PRO A 67 4.96 -5.17 24.00
N ALA A 68 3.96 -5.99 23.69
CA ALA A 68 4.14 -7.42 23.47
C ALA A 68 5.00 -7.71 22.23
N MET A 69 4.82 -6.94 21.15
CA MET A 69 5.61 -7.05 19.93
C MET A 69 7.08 -6.69 20.15
N LEU A 70 7.37 -5.72 21.01
CA LEU A 70 8.73 -5.29 21.32
C LEU A 70 9.51 -6.27 22.19
N ILE A 71 8.82 -7.02 23.07
CA ILE A 71 9.44 -8.02 23.96
C ILE A 71 9.68 -9.33 23.22
N SER A 72 8.92 -9.61 22.19
CA SER A 72 9.04 -10.86 21.41
C SER A 72 10.28 -10.84 20.51
N SER A 73 11.14 -11.82 20.65
CA SER A 73 12.31 -12.00 19.76
C SER A 73 11.94 -12.35 18.31
N THR A 74 10.72 -12.86 18.09
CA THR A 74 10.16 -13.19 16.78
C THR A 74 9.04 -12.25 16.36
N GLY A 75 8.87 -11.15 17.11
CA GLY A 75 7.82 -10.18 16.88
C GLY A 75 8.00 -9.41 15.56
N PRO A 76 6.92 -8.90 14.96
CA PRO A 76 6.98 -8.16 13.71
C PRO A 76 7.59 -6.76 13.86
N LEU A 77 7.81 -6.29 15.07
CA LEU A 77 8.32 -4.95 15.37
C LEU A 77 9.73 -5.01 15.93
N ALA A 78 10.70 -4.50 15.16
CA ALA A 78 12.08 -4.32 15.61
C ALA A 78 12.40 -2.82 15.69
N LEU A 79 12.89 -2.36 16.83
CA LEU A 79 13.31 -0.97 17.04
C LEU A 79 14.84 -0.88 17.10
N LYS A 80 15.36 0.10 16.36
CA LYS A 80 16.74 0.53 16.49
C LYS A 80 16.83 1.53 17.64
N TRP A 81 17.19 1.08 18.83
CA TRP A 81 17.11 1.84 20.09
C TRP A 81 17.79 3.21 20.05
N ASN A 82 18.92 3.32 19.37
CA ASN A 82 19.62 4.60 19.20
C ASN A 82 18.87 5.60 18.32
N TYR A 83 17.84 5.16 17.59
CA TYR A 83 17.01 6.03 16.74
C TYR A 83 15.69 6.45 17.44
N VAL A 84 15.29 5.74 18.50
CA VAL A 84 14.04 5.98 19.23
C VAL A 84 13.88 7.46 19.66
N PRO A 85 14.90 8.16 20.19
CA PRO A 85 14.77 9.59 20.56
C PRO A 85 14.33 10.47 19.39
N LYS A 86 14.77 10.16 18.17
CA LYS A 86 14.38 10.90 16.97
C LYS A 86 12.95 10.61 16.52
N MET A 87 12.41 9.46 16.93
CA MET A 87 11.04 9.03 16.61
C MET A 87 9.99 9.55 17.59
N ILE A 88 10.39 10.09 18.75
CA ILE A 88 9.46 10.55 19.79
C ILE A 88 8.37 11.48 19.22
N PRO A 89 8.67 12.53 18.42
CA PRO A 89 7.62 13.41 17.88
C PRO A 89 6.63 12.68 16.98
N TRP A 90 7.10 11.66 16.26
CA TRP A 90 6.25 10.80 15.42
C TRP A 90 5.34 9.91 16.29
N PHE A 91 5.86 9.30 17.35
CA PHE A 91 5.07 8.49 18.27
C PHE A 91 3.94 9.29 18.93
N PHE A 92 4.19 10.51 19.36
CA PHE A 92 3.12 11.38 19.87
C PHE A 92 2.03 11.64 18.85
N LYS A 93 2.40 11.88 17.58
CA LYS A 93 1.42 12.04 16.50
C LYS A 93 0.65 10.74 16.25
N LEU A 94 1.32 9.59 16.25
CA LEU A 94 0.69 8.29 16.08
C LEU A 94 -0.35 8.06 17.18
N ILE A 95 0.02 8.14 18.46
CA ILE A 95 -0.87 7.95 19.60
C ILE A 95 -2.10 8.87 19.51
N ARG A 96 -1.90 10.14 19.19
CA ARG A 96 -3.00 11.10 19.04
C ARG A 96 -3.95 10.75 17.89
N ASN A 97 -3.49 9.96 16.93
CA ASN A 97 -4.27 9.52 15.78
C ASN A 97 -4.84 8.10 15.93
N CYS A 98 -4.45 7.34 16.96
CA CYS A 98 -4.98 6.01 17.26
C CYS A 98 -6.36 6.10 17.92
N THR A 99 -7.34 6.61 17.20
CA THR A 99 -8.74 6.67 17.64
C THR A 99 -9.63 6.01 16.60
N SER A 100 -10.69 5.31 17.03
CA SER A 100 -11.64 4.64 16.12
C SER A 100 -12.21 5.60 15.08
N LYS A 101 -12.53 6.85 15.48
CA LYS A 101 -13.05 7.86 14.55
C LYS A 101 -12.08 8.19 13.42
N LYS A 102 -10.79 8.40 13.74
CA LYS A 102 -9.78 8.73 12.73
C LYS A 102 -9.42 7.52 11.89
N MET A 103 -9.33 6.34 12.51
CA MET A 103 -9.12 5.09 11.80
C MET A 103 -10.22 4.84 10.76
N MET A 104 -11.48 4.90 11.15
CA MET A 104 -12.62 4.70 10.24
C MET A 104 -12.68 5.77 9.14
N HIS A 105 -12.35 7.03 9.46
CA HIS A 105 -12.25 8.09 8.47
C HIS A 105 -11.20 7.75 7.40
N THR A 106 -10.00 7.37 7.82
CA THR A 106 -8.92 6.99 6.90
C THR A 106 -9.29 5.74 6.09
N ALA A 107 -9.81 4.70 6.75
CA ALA A 107 -10.22 3.46 6.11
C ALA A 107 -11.24 3.70 5.00
N LYS A 108 -12.23 4.55 5.24
CA LYS A 108 -13.25 4.91 4.24
C LYS A 108 -12.65 5.47 2.96
N TYR A 109 -11.72 6.43 3.07
CA TYR A 109 -11.12 7.05 1.88
C TYR A 109 -10.07 6.14 1.21
N MET A 110 -9.34 5.37 2.01
CA MET A 110 -8.44 4.36 1.47
C MET A 110 -9.20 3.31 0.67
N HIS A 111 -10.32 2.82 1.19
CA HIS A 111 -11.18 1.87 0.48
C HIS A 111 -11.63 2.40 -0.88
N GLN A 112 -12.11 3.65 -0.94
CA GLN A 112 -12.54 4.26 -2.20
C GLN A 112 -11.43 4.30 -3.27
N ILE A 113 -10.18 4.50 -2.87
CA ILE A 113 -9.04 4.51 -3.79
C ILE A 113 -8.66 3.07 -4.18
N LEU A 114 -8.60 2.16 -3.21
CA LEU A 114 -8.19 0.78 -3.43
C LEU A 114 -9.20 -0.03 -4.24
N ASP A 115 -10.47 0.32 -4.14
CA ASP A 115 -11.56 -0.32 -4.88
C ASP A 115 -11.43 -0.11 -6.40
N LEU A 116 -10.76 0.97 -6.80
CA LEU A 116 -10.46 1.25 -8.20
C LEU A 116 -9.23 0.50 -8.72
N ALA A 117 -8.42 -0.10 -7.84
CA ALA A 117 -7.11 -0.64 -8.23
C ALA A 117 -7.23 -1.90 -9.11
N LEU A 118 -8.04 -2.88 -8.72
CA LEU A 118 -8.18 -4.11 -9.50
C LEU A 118 -8.79 -3.87 -10.88
N PRO A 119 -9.90 -3.13 -11.03
CA PRO A 119 -10.42 -2.79 -12.36
C PRO A 119 -9.39 -2.07 -13.25
N ALA A 120 -8.59 -1.16 -12.66
CA ALA A 120 -7.54 -0.47 -13.40
C ALA A 120 -6.43 -1.43 -13.85
N TYR A 121 -6.02 -2.37 -13.00
CA TYR A 121 -5.05 -3.39 -13.39
C TYR A 121 -5.61 -4.33 -14.45
N ASP A 122 -6.86 -4.76 -14.34
CA ASP A 122 -7.50 -5.62 -15.34
C ASP A 122 -7.49 -4.95 -16.72
N GLU A 123 -7.80 -3.65 -16.79
CA GLU A 123 -7.72 -2.87 -18.04
C GLU A 123 -6.30 -2.87 -18.65
N LEU A 124 -5.26 -2.79 -17.83
CA LEU A 124 -3.88 -2.86 -18.31
C LEU A 124 -3.48 -4.27 -18.71
N PHE A 125 -3.95 -5.29 -17.99
CA PHE A 125 -3.63 -6.68 -18.24
C PHE A 125 -4.25 -7.23 -19.50
N ASP A 126 -5.37 -6.67 -19.96
CA ASP A 126 -5.99 -7.03 -21.23
C ASP A 126 -5.12 -6.61 -22.45
N GLU A 127 -4.18 -5.68 -22.25
CA GLU A 127 -3.30 -5.18 -23.31
C GLU A 127 -1.88 -5.78 -23.28
N ILE A 128 -1.53 -6.50 -22.22
CA ILE A 128 -0.18 -7.01 -21.98
C ILE A 128 -0.23 -8.52 -21.88
N ASP A 129 0.65 -9.22 -22.59
CA ASP A 129 0.85 -10.64 -22.38
C ASP A 129 1.54 -10.87 -21.02
N LEU A 130 0.78 -11.42 -20.08
CA LEU A 130 1.25 -11.66 -18.71
C LEU A 130 1.66 -13.11 -18.46
N ASP A 131 1.76 -13.93 -19.47
CA ASP A 131 1.95 -15.38 -19.43
C ASP A 131 2.57 -15.93 -18.12
N GLY A 132 1.72 -16.36 -17.22
CA GLY A 132 2.08 -16.93 -15.92
C GLY A 132 2.60 -15.95 -14.85
N LEU A 133 2.75 -14.64 -15.13
CA LEU A 133 3.22 -13.64 -14.17
C LEU A 133 2.16 -13.26 -13.14
N VAL A 134 0.88 -13.26 -13.53
CA VAL A 134 -0.24 -12.91 -12.64
C VAL A 134 -1.18 -14.10 -12.49
N LYS A 135 -1.50 -14.42 -11.24
CA LYS A 135 -2.46 -15.49 -10.89
C LYS A 135 -3.60 -14.92 -10.07
N LYS A 136 -4.84 -15.10 -10.53
CA LYS A 136 -6.07 -14.67 -9.83
C LYS A 136 -6.61 -15.78 -8.91
N ASN A 137 -5.78 -16.29 -8.01
CA ASN A 137 -6.13 -17.42 -7.13
C ASN A 137 -6.84 -16.99 -5.84
N GLY A 138 -7.00 -15.70 -5.62
CA GLY A 138 -7.49 -15.15 -4.36
C GLY A 138 -6.45 -15.24 -3.25
N ILE A 139 -6.83 -14.80 -2.06
CA ILE A 139 -5.99 -14.77 -0.86
C ILE A 139 -6.78 -15.37 0.29
N MET A 140 -6.11 -16.23 1.04
CA MET A 140 -6.67 -16.81 2.25
C MET A 140 -6.09 -16.08 3.48
N TYR A 141 -6.94 -15.44 4.25
CA TYR A 141 -6.59 -14.91 5.56
C TYR A 141 -6.85 -15.93 6.65
N VAL A 142 -5.89 -16.12 7.53
CA VAL A 142 -6.00 -17.05 8.65
C VAL A 142 -5.79 -16.27 9.95
N TRP A 143 -6.75 -16.36 10.87
CA TRP A 143 -6.69 -15.71 12.17
C TRP A 143 -6.66 -16.74 13.29
N THR A 144 -5.90 -16.43 14.33
CA THR A 144 -5.99 -17.17 15.61
C THR A 144 -7.15 -16.61 16.44
N LYS A 145 -7.67 -17.40 17.39
CA LYS A 145 -8.77 -16.99 18.29
C LYS A 145 -8.51 -15.66 19.01
N LYS A 146 -7.25 -15.29 19.24
CA LYS A 146 -6.88 -14.03 19.91
C LYS A 146 -7.14 -12.78 19.04
N ASN A 147 -7.27 -12.93 17.74
CA ASN A 147 -7.34 -11.80 16.79
C ASN A 147 -8.72 -11.66 16.12
N ILE A 148 -9.78 -12.21 16.74
CA ILE A 148 -11.15 -12.15 16.17
C ILE A 148 -11.65 -10.71 16.00
N ALA A 149 -11.31 -9.80 16.91
CA ALA A 149 -11.71 -8.39 16.83
C ALA A 149 -11.10 -7.68 15.61
N SER A 150 -9.85 -8.01 15.24
CA SER A 150 -9.23 -7.49 14.02
C SER A 150 -9.92 -8.01 12.75
N ARG A 151 -10.40 -9.25 12.78
CA ARG A 151 -11.12 -9.87 11.66
C ARG A 151 -12.41 -9.13 11.31
N GLU A 152 -13.19 -8.73 12.31
CA GLU A 152 -14.48 -8.05 12.10
C GLU A 152 -14.31 -6.68 11.44
N LEU A 153 -13.17 -6.02 11.64
CA LEU A 153 -12.86 -4.73 11.01
C LEU A 153 -12.43 -4.88 9.53
N GLU A 154 -11.85 -6.02 9.17
CA GLU A 154 -11.35 -6.28 7.82
C GLU A 154 -12.43 -6.88 6.89
N ILE A 155 -13.51 -7.44 7.45
CA ILE A 155 -14.61 -8.05 6.69
C ILE A 155 -15.76 -7.05 6.41
N LYS A 156 -15.85 -5.95 7.17
CA LYS A 156 -16.84 -4.88 6.97
C LYS A 156 -16.32 -3.79 6.05
#